data_56d71c36cb0a83a0deb1f1dfaa9e0ddc
#
_entry.id   56d71c36cb0a83a0deb1f1dfaa9e0ddc
#
_cell.length_a   1.000
_cell.length_b   1.000
_cell.length_c   1.000
_cell.angle_alpha   90.00
_cell.angle_beta   90.00
_cell.angle_gamma   90.00
#
_symmetry.space_group_name_H-M   'P 1'
#
loop_
_entity.id
_entity.type
_entity.pdbx_description
1 polymer ?
#
loop_
_entity_poly.entity_id
_entity_poly.type
_entity_poly.pdbx_seq_one_letter_code
_entity_poly.pdbx_strand_id
1 'polypeptide(L)'
;MTIDDSDLEEAMAALLTAAPPSLAPGVLVEIGLADRYAHIDSPIGPLVVAWNGLGVSAVEAAPDDHAFEASHEARTGRRAIRADRLPATLERAIARRLGGDRRVRIDLDLRGHTEFERDVWHKALEIPRGEVRPYGWVAAEIGRPRAVRAVGTALGHNPVPLIVPCHRVVRSNGTIGQYSLGGPLNKRTILAAEGLDPDRLELEARTGTRYVGSDTTHIVCLPTCHNAKRIAAAHRVPFSSLGKAAPIGPISE
;
A
#
# COMPACT_ATOMS: atom_id res chain seq x y z
N MET A 1 28.49 -23.75 56.04
CA MET A 1 29.23 -23.05 54.96
C MET A 1 28.34 -21.89 54.60
N THR A 2 28.51 -20.76 55.24
CA THR A 2 27.78 -19.52 54.99
C THR A 2 28.46 -18.85 53.81
N ILE A 3 27.74 -18.69 52.72
CA ILE A 3 28.22 -17.86 51.59
C ILE A 3 28.16 -16.41 52.12
N ASP A 4 29.28 -15.71 52.06
CA ASP A 4 29.38 -14.31 52.41
C ASP A 4 28.57 -13.47 51.41
N ASP A 5 27.77 -12.51 51.86
CA ASP A 5 26.97 -11.62 51.01
C ASP A 5 27.87 -10.90 49.97
N SER A 6 29.11 -10.64 50.33
CA SER A 6 30.12 -10.07 49.41
C SER A 6 30.51 -10.98 48.25
N ASP A 7 30.65 -12.31 48.48
CA ASP A 7 30.91 -13.28 47.46
C ASP A 7 29.72 -13.47 46.52
N LEU A 8 28.48 -13.31 47.04
CA LEU A 8 27.26 -13.39 46.25
C LEU A 8 27.11 -12.14 45.35
N GLU A 9 27.40 -10.95 45.91
CA GLU A 9 27.36 -9.69 45.11
C GLU A 9 28.43 -9.70 44.01
N GLU A 10 29.65 -10.22 44.27
CA GLU A 10 30.69 -10.32 43.25
C GLU A 10 30.35 -11.39 42.18
N ALA A 11 29.78 -12.51 42.58
CA ALA A 11 29.27 -13.53 41.65
C ALA A 11 28.07 -13.00 40.80
N MET A 12 27.17 -12.22 41.38
CA MET A 12 26.10 -11.56 40.66
C MET A 12 26.59 -10.46 39.72
N ALA A 13 27.59 -9.68 40.14
CA ALA A 13 28.23 -8.67 39.29
C ALA A 13 28.96 -9.29 38.11
N ALA A 14 29.59 -10.46 38.30
CA ALA A 14 30.24 -11.21 37.22
C ALA A 14 29.23 -11.81 36.22
N LEU A 15 27.98 -12.05 36.64
CA LEU A 15 26.88 -12.48 35.76
C LEU A 15 26.22 -11.34 35.02
N LEU A 16 26.46 -10.10 35.46
CA LEU A 16 26.01 -8.90 34.73
C LEU A 16 26.95 -8.64 33.56
N THR A 17 26.89 -9.52 32.57
CA THR A 17 27.46 -9.23 31.26
C THR A 17 26.73 -8.01 30.72
N ALA A 18 27.46 -6.90 30.51
CA ALA A 18 26.88 -5.71 29.89
C ALA A 18 26.21 -6.13 28.58
N ALA A 19 24.91 -5.88 28.49
CA ALA A 19 24.16 -6.21 27.30
C ALA A 19 24.82 -5.55 26.09
N PRO A 20 24.98 -6.27 24.95
CA PRO A 20 25.55 -5.66 23.77
C PRO A 20 24.80 -4.36 23.42
N PRO A 21 25.50 -3.30 22.99
CA PRO A 21 24.85 -2.02 22.66
C PRO A 21 23.70 -2.14 21.67
N SER A 22 23.68 -3.21 20.86
CA SER A 22 22.60 -3.51 19.90
C SER A 22 21.36 -4.19 20.52
N LEU A 23 21.44 -4.67 21.78
CA LEU A 23 20.34 -5.44 22.36
C LEU A 23 19.12 -4.57 22.61
N ALA A 24 19.29 -3.41 23.26
CA ALA A 24 18.17 -2.52 23.56
C ALA A 24 17.46 -2.02 22.29
N PRO A 25 18.18 -1.52 21.27
CA PRO A 25 17.56 -1.18 19.99
C PRO A 25 16.86 -2.36 19.32
N GLY A 26 17.45 -3.55 19.37
CA GLY A 26 16.85 -4.76 18.80
C GLY A 26 15.54 -5.14 19.47
N VAL A 27 15.49 -5.13 20.81
CA VAL A 27 14.28 -5.41 21.58
C VAL A 27 13.20 -4.37 21.30
N LEU A 28 13.55 -3.07 21.28
CA LEU A 28 12.58 -2.01 20.97
C LEU A 28 11.94 -2.16 19.59
N VAL A 29 12.71 -2.59 18.60
CA VAL A 29 12.20 -2.87 17.26
C VAL A 29 11.27 -4.09 17.27
N GLU A 30 11.67 -5.18 17.94
CA GLU A 30 10.90 -6.42 17.98
C GLU A 30 9.52 -6.21 18.61
N ILE A 31 9.45 -5.44 19.69
CA ILE A 31 8.18 -5.12 20.36
C ILE A 31 7.45 -3.92 19.75
N GLY A 32 7.96 -3.34 18.67
CA GLY A 32 7.34 -2.24 17.93
C GLY A 32 7.37 -0.88 18.64
N LEU A 33 8.35 -0.63 19.50
CA LEU A 33 8.60 0.69 20.13
C LEU A 33 9.63 1.51 19.36
N ALA A 34 10.36 0.91 18.43
CA ALA A 34 11.18 1.57 17.43
C ALA A 34 10.97 0.88 16.08
N ASP A 35 11.42 1.51 15.00
CA ASP A 35 11.40 0.95 13.66
C ASP A 35 12.82 0.83 13.12
N ARG A 36 13.09 -0.17 12.30
CA ARG A 36 14.25 -0.16 11.38
C ARG A 36 13.80 0.37 10.03
N TYR A 37 14.74 0.91 9.26
CA TYR A 37 14.46 1.29 7.88
C TYR A 37 15.64 0.98 6.96
N ALA A 38 15.32 0.76 5.68
CA ALA A 38 16.29 0.61 4.61
C ALA A 38 15.75 1.17 3.29
N HIS A 39 16.65 1.44 2.36
CA HIS A 39 16.28 1.89 1.02
C HIS A 39 15.96 0.71 0.12
N ILE A 40 15.01 0.92 -0.79
CA ILE A 40 14.66 0.02 -1.88
C ILE A 40 14.58 0.79 -3.19
N ASP A 41 14.85 0.12 -4.30
CA ASP A 41 14.58 0.67 -5.62
C ASP A 41 13.10 0.53 -5.99
N SER A 42 12.58 1.51 -6.73
CA SER A 42 11.22 1.48 -7.23
C SER A 42 11.13 2.13 -8.62
N PRO A 43 10.02 1.91 -9.36
CA PRO A 43 9.79 2.59 -10.65
C PRO A 43 9.76 4.13 -10.59
N ILE A 44 9.62 4.69 -9.40
CA ILE A 44 9.59 6.15 -9.17
C ILE A 44 10.84 6.68 -8.45
N GLY A 45 11.90 5.89 -8.43
CA GLY A 45 13.15 6.18 -7.73
C GLY A 45 13.27 5.46 -6.38
N PRO A 46 14.33 5.77 -5.61
CA PRO A 46 14.57 5.14 -4.32
C PRO A 46 13.49 5.53 -3.31
N LEU A 47 13.09 4.54 -2.51
CA LEU A 47 12.14 4.71 -1.41
C LEU A 47 12.74 4.15 -0.13
N VAL A 48 12.30 4.68 0.99
CA VAL A 48 12.60 4.17 2.33
C VAL A 48 11.44 3.29 2.77
N VAL A 49 11.75 2.11 3.26
CA VAL A 49 10.79 1.20 3.92
C VAL A 49 11.16 1.08 5.38
N ALA A 50 10.23 1.37 6.28
CA ALA A 50 10.38 1.16 7.71
C ALA A 50 9.55 -0.05 8.18
N TRP A 51 10.09 -0.79 9.16
CA TRP A 51 9.45 -1.98 9.73
C TRP A 51 9.86 -2.20 11.19
N ASN A 52 9.05 -2.98 11.89
CA ASN A 52 9.31 -3.47 13.25
C ASN A 52 8.78 -4.90 13.40
N GLY A 53 8.75 -5.44 14.61
CA GLY A 53 8.23 -6.78 14.90
C GLY A 53 6.73 -6.98 14.61
N LEU A 54 5.97 -5.89 14.41
CA LEU A 54 4.54 -5.94 14.07
C LEU A 54 4.27 -5.84 12.56
N GLY A 55 5.26 -5.41 11.78
CA GLY A 55 5.12 -5.29 10.33
C GLY A 55 5.74 -4.03 9.74
N VAL A 56 5.41 -3.76 8.48
CA VAL A 56 5.84 -2.54 7.78
C VAL A 56 5.02 -1.35 8.27
N SER A 57 5.70 -0.30 8.71
CA SER A 57 5.10 0.90 9.31
C SER A 57 5.12 2.12 8.40
N ALA A 58 6.06 2.19 7.44
CA ALA A 58 6.12 3.30 6.49
C ALA A 58 6.78 2.91 5.16
N VAL A 59 6.34 3.57 4.09
CA VAL A 59 7.02 3.62 2.78
C VAL A 59 7.00 5.06 2.31
N GLU A 60 8.17 5.67 2.10
CA GLU A 60 8.28 7.09 1.75
C GLU A 60 9.38 7.37 0.73
N ALA A 61 9.20 8.47 0.00
CA ALA A 61 10.28 9.14 -0.69
C ALA A 61 10.82 10.23 0.26
N ALA A 62 12.08 10.14 0.65
CA ALA A 62 12.74 11.14 1.47
C ALA A 62 14.01 11.63 0.79
N PRO A 63 14.36 12.92 0.92
CA PRO A 63 15.57 13.47 0.30
C PRO A 63 16.85 12.86 0.89
N ASP A 64 16.83 12.52 2.18
CA ASP A 64 17.91 11.89 2.92
C ASP A 64 17.39 11.18 4.17
N ASP A 65 18.27 10.45 4.84
CA ASP A 65 17.96 9.67 6.03
C ASP A 65 17.47 10.54 7.20
N HIS A 66 18.10 11.69 7.42
CA HIS A 66 17.74 12.58 8.53
C HIS A 66 16.33 13.14 8.35
N ALA A 67 15.96 13.54 7.13
CA ALA A 67 14.60 14.00 6.82
C ALA A 67 13.57 12.88 7.04
N PHE A 68 13.90 11.64 6.65
CA PHE A 68 13.05 10.49 6.92
C PHE A 68 12.88 10.24 8.43
N GLU A 69 13.98 10.17 9.19
CA GLU A 69 13.97 9.90 10.63
C GLU A 69 13.13 10.94 11.38
N ALA A 70 13.34 12.23 11.09
CA ALA A 70 12.58 13.32 11.72
C ALA A 70 11.08 13.25 11.37
N SER A 71 10.74 13.03 10.10
CA SER A 71 9.36 12.87 9.65
C SER A 71 8.68 11.65 10.28
N HIS A 72 9.39 10.53 10.33
CA HIS A 72 8.89 9.29 10.90
C HIS A 72 8.61 9.42 12.41
N GLU A 73 9.55 9.99 13.16
CA GLU A 73 9.38 10.22 14.61
C GLU A 73 8.22 11.18 14.88
N ALA A 74 8.12 12.27 14.12
CA ALA A 74 7.01 13.23 14.27
C ALA A 74 5.63 12.60 14.04
N ARG A 75 5.51 11.64 13.11
CA ARG A 75 4.23 10.98 12.79
C ARG A 75 3.90 9.82 13.71
N THR A 76 4.90 9.05 14.11
CA THR A 76 4.68 7.77 14.80
C THR A 76 5.02 7.83 16.29
N GLY A 77 5.76 8.85 16.73
CA GLY A 77 6.36 8.92 18.06
C GLY A 77 7.48 7.88 18.26
N ARG A 78 7.95 7.21 17.20
CA ARG A 78 8.96 6.15 17.27
C ARG A 78 10.21 6.56 16.52
N ARG A 79 11.36 6.23 17.09
CA ARG A 79 12.65 6.41 16.41
C ARG A 79 12.78 5.40 15.28
N ALA A 80 13.32 5.84 14.15
CA ALA A 80 13.74 4.99 13.07
C ALA A 80 15.26 4.75 13.15
N ILE A 81 15.68 3.50 12.96
CA ILE A 81 17.09 3.06 13.05
C ILE A 81 17.49 2.50 11.70
N ARG A 82 18.51 3.08 11.09
CA ARG A 82 18.98 2.63 9.78
C ARG A 82 19.48 1.19 9.84
N ALA A 83 19.14 0.42 8.83
CA ALA A 83 19.67 -0.89 8.53
C ALA A 83 20.29 -0.89 7.14
N ASP A 84 21.27 -1.73 6.89
CA ASP A 84 21.93 -1.83 5.58
C ASP A 84 20.98 -2.32 4.49
N ARG A 85 20.05 -3.20 4.85
CA ARG A 85 19.07 -3.79 3.95
C ARG A 85 17.83 -4.27 4.69
N LEU A 86 16.77 -4.52 3.94
CA LEU A 86 15.58 -5.22 4.43
C LEU A 86 15.91 -6.67 4.85
N PRO A 87 15.18 -7.24 5.82
CA PRO A 87 15.18 -8.70 6.02
C PRO A 87 14.85 -9.41 4.71
N ALA A 88 15.64 -10.42 4.34
CA ALA A 88 15.47 -11.13 3.06
C ALA A 88 14.06 -11.74 2.86
N THR A 89 13.36 -12.08 3.93
CA THR A 89 11.98 -12.54 3.90
C THR A 89 11.02 -11.42 3.52
N LEU A 90 11.20 -10.22 4.10
CA LEU A 90 10.38 -9.04 3.82
C LEU A 90 10.63 -8.53 2.39
N GLU A 91 11.90 -8.44 1.99
CA GLU A 91 12.30 -8.02 0.64
C GLU A 91 11.65 -8.91 -0.43
N ARG A 92 11.73 -10.24 -0.28
CA ARG A 92 11.07 -11.19 -1.18
C ARG A 92 9.55 -11.06 -1.15
N ALA A 93 8.95 -10.84 0.03
CA ALA A 93 7.52 -10.66 0.15
C ALA A 93 7.05 -9.39 -0.59
N ILE A 94 7.76 -8.26 -0.43
CA ILE A 94 7.48 -7.01 -1.14
C ILE A 94 7.62 -7.24 -2.65
N ALA A 95 8.73 -7.81 -3.13
CA ALA A 95 8.96 -8.07 -4.55
C ALA A 95 7.85 -8.93 -5.16
N ARG A 96 7.46 -10.03 -4.50
CA ARG A 96 6.37 -10.90 -4.96
C ARG A 96 5.02 -10.14 -4.97
N ARG A 97 4.72 -9.38 -3.93
CA ARG A 97 3.48 -8.60 -3.84
C ARG A 97 3.38 -7.55 -4.94
N LEU A 98 4.45 -6.80 -5.18
CA LEU A 98 4.53 -5.82 -6.27
C LEU A 98 4.50 -6.50 -7.65
N GLY A 99 5.02 -7.71 -7.76
CA GLY A 99 4.90 -8.56 -8.95
C GLY A 99 3.48 -9.09 -9.23
N GLY A 100 2.53 -8.88 -8.29
CA GLY A 100 1.13 -9.26 -8.46
C GLY A 100 0.71 -10.53 -7.74
N ASP A 101 1.59 -11.14 -6.93
CA ASP A 101 1.23 -12.33 -6.14
C ASP A 101 0.34 -11.94 -4.94
N ARG A 102 -0.94 -12.14 -5.10
CA ARG A 102 -1.97 -11.80 -4.09
C ARG A 102 -1.97 -12.73 -2.87
N ARG A 103 -1.30 -13.89 -2.94
CA ARG A 103 -1.24 -14.85 -1.83
C ARG A 103 -0.23 -14.43 -0.78
N VAL A 104 0.75 -13.61 -1.16
CA VAL A 104 1.75 -13.07 -0.23
C VAL A 104 1.06 -12.06 0.68
N ARG A 105 1.15 -12.32 1.98
CA ARG A 105 0.77 -11.36 3.03
C ARG A 105 2.00 -10.63 3.53
N ILE A 106 1.85 -9.35 3.78
CA ILE A 106 2.84 -8.50 4.42
C ILE A 106 2.11 -7.90 5.62
N ASP A 107 2.64 -8.15 6.80
CA ASP A 107 2.09 -7.57 8.01
C ASP A 107 2.37 -6.06 8.01
N LEU A 108 1.36 -5.29 8.42
CA LEU A 108 1.40 -3.83 8.43
C LEU A 108 1.20 -3.33 9.85
N ASP A 109 2.08 -2.46 10.30
CA ASP A 109 1.88 -1.74 11.56
C ASP A 109 1.09 -0.46 11.31
N LEU A 110 -0.22 -0.56 11.44
CA LEU A 110 -1.19 0.52 11.24
C LEU A 110 -1.70 1.11 12.56
N ARG A 111 -0.92 1.01 13.63
CA ARG A 111 -1.24 1.63 14.91
C ARG A 111 -1.32 3.15 14.79
N GLY A 112 -2.18 3.77 15.60
CA GLY A 112 -2.43 5.22 15.54
C GLY A 112 -3.37 5.66 14.43
N HIS A 113 -3.77 4.78 13.52
CA HIS A 113 -4.74 5.08 12.47
C HIS A 113 -6.16 4.64 12.85
N THR A 114 -7.14 5.36 12.32
CA THR A 114 -8.56 5.08 12.57
C THR A 114 -9.01 3.78 11.93
N GLU A 115 -10.09 3.19 12.44
CA GLU A 115 -10.73 2.01 11.84
C GLU A 115 -11.12 2.28 10.38
N PHE A 116 -11.69 3.46 10.12
CA PHE A 116 -12.07 3.87 8.76
C PHE A 116 -10.88 3.88 7.79
N GLU A 117 -9.73 4.42 8.19
CA GLU A 117 -8.52 4.42 7.36
C GLU A 117 -8.04 3.01 7.09
N ARG A 118 -8.02 2.15 8.12
CA ARG A 118 -7.64 0.74 7.96
C ARG A 118 -8.57 -0.01 7.01
N ASP A 119 -9.89 0.18 7.12
CA ASP A 119 -10.87 -0.42 6.21
C ASP A 119 -10.64 -0.01 4.76
N VAL A 120 -10.38 1.28 4.52
CA VAL A 120 -10.05 1.81 3.19
C VAL A 120 -8.79 1.17 2.63
N TRP A 121 -7.72 1.05 3.43
CA TRP A 121 -6.46 0.46 2.98
C TRP A 121 -6.56 -1.04 2.77
N HIS A 122 -7.26 -1.77 3.63
CA HIS A 122 -7.54 -3.20 3.45
C HIS A 122 -8.33 -3.43 2.16
N LYS A 123 -9.34 -2.61 1.88
CA LYS A 123 -10.08 -2.72 0.62
C LYS A 123 -9.21 -2.39 -0.60
N ALA A 124 -8.33 -1.41 -0.51
CA ALA A 124 -7.39 -1.11 -1.59
C ALA A 124 -6.43 -2.28 -1.89
N LEU A 125 -6.02 -3.06 -0.87
CA LEU A 125 -5.19 -4.27 -1.03
C LEU A 125 -5.83 -5.35 -1.89
N GLU A 126 -7.16 -5.34 -2.03
CA GLU A 126 -7.89 -6.31 -2.86
C GLU A 126 -7.84 -5.98 -4.36
N ILE A 127 -7.53 -4.73 -4.73
CA ILE A 127 -7.45 -4.31 -6.14
C ILE A 127 -6.26 -5.01 -6.81
N PRO A 128 -6.50 -5.81 -7.88
CA PRO A 128 -5.43 -6.54 -8.55
C PRO A 128 -4.41 -5.60 -9.22
N ARG A 129 -3.19 -6.10 -9.39
CA ARG A 129 -2.17 -5.44 -10.22
C ARG A 129 -2.70 -5.28 -11.65
N GLY A 130 -2.47 -4.09 -12.23
CA GLY A 130 -2.95 -3.79 -13.59
C GLY A 130 -4.44 -3.50 -13.67
N GLU A 131 -5.12 -3.27 -12.55
CA GLU A 131 -6.50 -2.83 -12.52
C GLU A 131 -6.65 -1.56 -11.68
N VAL A 132 -7.66 -0.74 -11.98
CA VAL A 132 -8.02 0.41 -11.15
C VAL A 132 -9.48 0.36 -10.75
N ARG A 133 -9.78 0.98 -9.61
CA ARG A 133 -11.14 1.15 -9.10
C ARG A 133 -11.40 2.61 -8.75
N PRO A 134 -12.63 3.14 -8.96
CA PRO A 134 -12.95 4.49 -8.52
C PRO A 134 -13.05 4.59 -7.00
N TYR A 135 -12.78 5.78 -6.43
CA TYR A 135 -12.97 6.05 -4.99
C TYR A 135 -14.37 5.64 -4.49
N GLY A 136 -15.39 5.82 -5.32
CA GLY A 136 -16.76 5.42 -4.99
C GLY A 136 -16.95 3.91 -4.84
N TRP A 137 -16.19 3.11 -5.59
CA TRP A 137 -16.17 1.65 -5.43
C TRP A 137 -15.63 1.29 -4.04
N VAL A 138 -14.48 1.85 -3.63
CA VAL A 138 -13.93 1.60 -2.29
C VAL A 138 -14.93 1.99 -1.21
N ALA A 139 -15.57 3.17 -1.35
CA ALA A 139 -16.57 3.64 -0.39
C ALA A 139 -17.78 2.69 -0.28
N ALA A 140 -18.27 2.16 -1.40
CA ALA A 140 -19.38 1.21 -1.43
C ALA A 140 -19.00 -0.12 -0.77
N GLU A 141 -17.81 -0.66 -1.12
CA GLU A 141 -17.32 -1.94 -0.62
C GLU A 141 -17.10 -1.98 0.91
N ILE A 142 -16.71 -0.83 1.51
CA ILE A 142 -16.60 -0.72 2.98
C ILE A 142 -17.94 -0.34 3.65
N GLY A 143 -19.07 -0.44 2.92
CA GLY A 143 -20.41 -0.13 3.44
C GLY A 143 -20.69 1.35 3.69
N ARG A 144 -19.87 2.27 3.14
CA ARG A 144 -19.99 3.72 3.35
C ARG A 144 -20.07 4.50 2.01
N PRO A 145 -21.06 4.24 1.14
CA PRO A 145 -21.09 4.75 -0.24
C PRO A 145 -21.07 6.29 -0.36
N ARG A 146 -21.48 7.00 0.70
CA ARG A 146 -21.45 8.48 0.74
C ARG A 146 -20.08 9.05 1.16
N ALA A 147 -19.14 8.22 1.64
CA ALA A 147 -17.85 8.64 2.21
C ALA A 147 -16.73 8.82 1.17
N VAL A 148 -17.05 9.06 -0.11
CA VAL A 148 -16.05 9.09 -1.21
C VAL A 148 -14.90 10.08 -0.97
N ARG A 149 -15.20 11.28 -0.42
CA ARG A 149 -14.15 12.26 -0.08
C ARG A 149 -13.26 11.78 1.06
N ALA A 150 -13.86 11.20 2.11
CA ALA A 150 -13.12 10.65 3.24
C ALA A 150 -12.22 9.47 2.81
N VAL A 151 -12.67 8.62 1.87
CA VAL A 151 -11.83 7.59 1.24
C VAL A 151 -10.62 8.22 0.54
N GLY A 152 -10.82 9.33 -0.18
CA GLY A 152 -9.73 10.05 -0.81
C GLY A 152 -8.71 10.58 0.21
N THR A 153 -9.17 11.13 1.32
CA THR A 153 -8.32 11.60 2.43
C THR A 153 -7.55 10.42 3.06
N ALA A 154 -8.24 9.33 3.40
CA ALA A 154 -7.62 8.14 3.97
C ALA A 154 -6.53 7.54 3.05
N LEU A 155 -6.78 7.48 1.73
CA LEU A 155 -5.76 7.03 0.77
C LEU A 155 -4.59 8.03 0.62
N GLY A 156 -4.84 9.32 0.85
CA GLY A 156 -3.78 10.34 0.93
C GLY A 156 -2.90 10.18 2.18
N HIS A 157 -3.45 9.68 3.27
CA HIS A 157 -2.74 9.40 4.54
C HIS A 157 -2.13 7.99 4.61
N ASN A 158 -2.19 7.21 3.54
CA ASN A 158 -1.64 5.86 3.51
C ASN A 158 -0.14 5.87 3.90
N PRO A 159 0.24 5.24 5.03
CA PRO A 159 1.62 5.25 5.50
C PRO A 159 2.53 4.29 4.72
N VAL A 160 1.97 3.33 4.00
CA VAL A 160 2.70 2.26 3.31
C VAL A 160 2.30 2.16 1.82
N PRO A 161 2.39 3.27 1.05
CA PRO A 161 2.04 3.26 -0.37
C PRO A 161 2.90 2.25 -1.13
N LEU A 162 2.46 1.82 -2.30
CA LEU A 162 2.91 0.68 -3.09
C LEU A 162 2.50 -0.67 -2.50
N ILE A 163 2.78 -0.95 -1.23
CA ILE A 163 2.32 -2.17 -0.55
C ILE A 163 0.80 -2.12 -0.43
N VAL A 164 0.25 -1.03 0.15
CA VAL A 164 -1.17 -0.67 -0.01
C VAL A 164 -1.32 0.14 -1.29
N PRO A 165 -1.95 -0.41 -2.33
CA PRO A 165 -1.90 0.15 -3.68
C PRO A 165 -2.90 1.31 -3.89
N CYS A 166 -2.76 2.39 -3.13
CA CYS A 166 -3.59 3.59 -3.28
C CYS A 166 -3.47 4.23 -4.68
N HIS A 167 -2.38 3.94 -5.42
CA HIS A 167 -2.24 4.31 -6.84
C HIS A 167 -3.26 3.64 -7.75
N ARG A 168 -3.84 2.49 -7.37
CA ARG A 168 -4.89 1.79 -8.14
C ARG A 168 -6.29 2.38 -7.91
N VAL A 169 -6.42 3.41 -7.06
CA VAL A 169 -7.70 4.10 -6.86
C VAL A 169 -7.71 5.41 -7.65
N VAL A 170 -8.70 5.57 -8.51
CA VAL A 170 -8.83 6.67 -9.47
C VAL A 170 -10.13 7.46 -9.23
N ARG A 171 -10.30 8.62 -9.87
CA ARG A 171 -11.54 9.39 -9.76
C ARG A 171 -12.71 8.68 -10.43
N SER A 172 -13.93 8.99 -10.02
CA SER A 172 -15.16 8.42 -10.60
C SER A 172 -15.32 8.72 -12.09
N ASN A 173 -14.72 9.82 -12.56
CA ASN A 173 -14.65 10.14 -13.99
C ASN A 173 -13.56 9.37 -14.74
N GLY A 174 -12.84 8.45 -14.10
CA GLY A 174 -11.76 7.64 -14.68
C GLY A 174 -10.40 8.33 -14.73
N THR A 175 -10.29 9.62 -14.39
CA THR A 175 -8.99 10.32 -14.37
C THR A 175 -8.11 9.83 -13.21
N ILE A 176 -6.79 9.76 -13.44
CA ILE A 176 -5.81 9.15 -12.53
C ILE A 176 -5.80 9.84 -11.15
N GLY A 177 -5.84 11.18 -11.09
CA GLY A 177 -5.88 11.94 -9.83
C GLY A 177 -4.53 12.03 -9.12
N GLN A 178 -4.55 12.49 -7.86
CA GLN A 178 -3.36 12.74 -7.04
C GLN A 178 -2.77 11.45 -6.45
N TYR A 179 -1.53 11.54 -5.97
CA TYR A 179 -0.81 10.46 -5.31
C TYR A 179 0.11 11.01 -4.22
N SER A 180 0.19 10.33 -3.08
CA SER A 180 1.01 10.75 -1.94
C SER A 180 2.51 10.69 -2.22
N LEU A 181 2.99 9.72 -3.01
CA LEU A 181 4.39 9.63 -3.42
C LEU A 181 4.65 10.39 -4.72
N GLY A 182 4.75 11.72 -4.66
CA GLY A 182 5.20 12.55 -5.79
C GLY A 182 4.14 12.86 -6.85
N GLY A 183 2.85 12.81 -6.49
CA GLY A 183 1.77 13.33 -7.31
C GLY A 183 1.37 12.49 -8.53
N PRO A 184 0.63 13.09 -9.48
CA PRO A 184 0.03 12.34 -10.60
C PRO A 184 1.04 11.68 -11.51
N LEU A 185 2.21 12.27 -11.68
CA LEU A 185 3.25 11.74 -12.59
C LEU A 185 3.78 10.39 -12.08
N ASN A 186 4.14 10.32 -10.80
CA ASN A 186 4.59 9.06 -10.20
C ASN A 186 3.49 8.01 -10.19
N LYS A 187 2.23 8.41 -9.99
CA LYS A 187 1.09 7.49 -10.10
C LYS A 187 0.98 6.88 -11.49
N ARG A 188 1.15 7.68 -12.55
CA ARG A 188 1.17 7.21 -13.94
C ARG A 188 2.31 6.22 -14.17
N THR A 189 3.52 6.55 -13.70
CA THR A 189 4.71 5.69 -13.82
C THR A 189 4.47 4.32 -13.18
N ILE A 190 3.90 4.27 -11.96
CA ILE A 190 3.61 3.00 -11.28
C ILE A 190 2.52 2.21 -12.01
N LEU A 191 1.45 2.86 -12.46
CA LEU A 191 0.39 2.19 -13.22
C LEU A 191 0.93 1.62 -14.54
N ALA A 192 1.82 2.34 -15.23
CA ALA A 192 2.50 1.84 -16.43
C ALA A 192 3.39 0.63 -16.13
N ALA A 193 4.17 0.66 -15.04
CA ALA A 193 4.98 -0.47 -14.59
C ALA A 193 4.13 -1.70 -14.20
N GLU A 194 2.85 -1.48 -13.88
CA GLU A 194 1.88 -2.54 -13.64
C GLU A 194 1.21 -3.08 -14.93
N GLY A 195 1.56 -2.53 -16.08
CA GLY A 195 1.03 -2.96 -17.38
C GLY A 195 -0.29 -2.30 -17.78
N LEU A 196 -0.63 -1.16 -17.15
CA LEU A 196 -1.69 -0.28 -17.61
C LEU A 196 -1.14 0.74 -18.61
N ASP A 197 -2.01 1.23 -19.47
CA ASP A 197 -1.75 2.38 -20.33
C ASP A 197 -2.44 3.61 -19.73
N PRO A 198 -1.69 4.53 -19.07
CA PRO A 198 -2.27 5.70 -18.44
C PRO A 198 -2.91 6.68 -19.42
N ASP A 199 -2.39 6.78 -20.67
CA ASP A 199 -2.95 7.67 -21.69
C ASP A 199 -4.29 7.16 -22.19
N ARG A 200 -4.39 5.85 -22.39
CA ARG A 200 -5.65 5.19 -22.72
C ARG A 200 -6.68 5.36 -21.61
N LEU A 201 -6.30 5.19 -20.35
CA LEU A 201 -7.20 5.40 -19.21
C LEU A 201 -7.77 6.83 -19.21
N GLU A 202 -6.93 7.84 -19.43
CA GLU A 202 -7.38 9.22 -19.49
C GLU A 202 -8.19 9.55 -20.74
N LEU A 203 -7.88 8.92 -21.87
CA LEU A 203 -8.70 9.04 -23.08
C LEU A 203 -10.10 8.46 -22.85
N GLU A 204 -10.21 7.25 -22.31
CA GLU A 204 -11.48 6.64 -21.91
C GLU A 204 -12.24 7.52 -20.90
N ALA A 205 -11.51 8.15 -19.96
CA ALA A 205 -12.09 9.11 -19.03
C ALA A 205 -12.68 10.35 -19.73
N ARG A 206 -11.97 10.94 -20.69
CA ARG A 206 -12.39 12.12 -21.47
C ARG A 206 -13.58 11.81 -22.38
N THR A 207 -13.60 10.63 -22.99
CA THR A 207 -14.72 10.17 -23.85
C THR A 207 -15.95 9.71 -23.05
N GLY A 208 -15.85 9.74 -21.72
CA GLY A 208 -16.96 9.38 -20.84
C GLY A 208 -17.15 7.88 -20.64
N THR A 209 -16.23 7.03 -21.08
CA THR A 209 -16.28 5.59 -20.87
C THR A 209 -16.02 5.29 -19.39
N ARG A 210 -17.00 4.71 -18.71
CA ARG A 210 -16.93 4.30 -17.29
C ARG A 210 -16.98 2.79 -17.14
N TYR A 211 -17.64 2.13 -18.06
CA TYR A 211 -17.83 0.70 -18.12
C TYR A 211 -17.63 0.19 -19.54
N VAL A 212 -17.26 -1.06 -19.63
CA VAL A 212 -17.13 -1.77 -20.92
C VAL A 212 -17.91 -3.06 -20.83
N GLY A 213 -18.76 -3.32 -21.81
CA GLY A 213 -19.49 -4.56 -21.95
C GLY A 213 -19.08 -5.32 -23.19
N SER A 214 -19.50 -6.57 -23.23
CA SER A 214 -19.45 -7.41 -24.43
C SER A 214 -20.86 -7.61 -24.98
N ASP A 215 -21.02 -7.38 -26.28
CA ASP A 215 -22.28 -7.65 -27.00
C ASP A 215 -22.58 -9.14 -27.19
N THR A 216 -21.56 -10.00 -26.98
CA THR A 216 -21.69 -11.46 -27.09
C THR A 216 -21.93 -12.18 -25.79
N THR A 217 -21.25 -11.74 -24.69
CA THR A 217 -21.40 -12.38 -23.38
C THR A 217 -22.36 -11.63 -22.45
N HIS A 218 -22.76 -10.42 -22.82
CA HIS A 218 -23.61 -9.53 -22.04
C HIS A 218 -23.07 -9.21 -20.63
N ILE A 219 -21.76 -9.31 -20.44
CA ILE A 219 -21.08 -8.98 -19.16
C ILE A 219 -20.55 -7.55 -19.25
N VAL A 220 -20.78 -6.76 -18.19
CA VAL A 220 -20.33 -5.38 -18.04
C VAL A 220 -19.30 -5.29 -16.92
N CYS A 221 -18.17 -4.64 -17.18
CA CYS A 221 -17.05 -4.52 -16.25
C CYS A 221 -16.51 -3.08 -16.21
N LEU A 222 -15.69 -2.79 -15.20
CA LEU A 222 -14.80 -1.63 -15.26
C LEU A 222 -13.75 -1.81 -16.38
N PRO A 223 -13.31 -0.73 -17.06
CA PRO A 223 -12.47 -0.83 -18.26
C PRO A 223 -11.15 -1.59 -18.07
N THR A 224 -10.59 -1.58 -16.88
CA THR A 224 -9.32 -2.24 -16.54
C THR A 224 -9.48 -3.64 -15.96
N CYS A 225 -10.71 -4.08 -15.72
CA CYS A 225 -11.01 -5.41 -15.21
C CYS A 225 -10.39 -6.50 -16.10
N HIS A 226 -9.94 -7.59 -15.49
CA HIS A 226 -9.38 -8.73 -16.24
C HIS A 226 -10.32 -9.21 -17.34
N ASN A 227 -11.61 -9.35 -17.06
CA ASN A 227 -12.60 -9.78 -18.06
C ASN A 227 -12.77 -8.75 -19.20
N ALA A 228 -12.78 -7.44 -18.87
CA ALA A 228 -12.88 -6.38 -19.88
C ALA A 228 -11.68 -6.39 -20.85
N LYS A 229 -10.48 -6.74 -20.37
CA LYS A 229 -9.28 -6.85 -21.21
C LYS A 229 -9.35 -8.00 -22.21
N ARG A 230 -10.16 -9.01 -21.97
CA ARG A 230 -10.36 -10.19 -22.84
C ARG A 230 -11.43 -9.98 -23.91
N ILE A 231 -12.23 -8.91 -23.82
CA ILE A 231 -13.24 -8.59 -24.82
C ILE A 231 -12.52 -8.13 -26.10
N ALA A 232 -12.74 -8.85 -27.21
CA ALA A 232 -12.20 -8.47 -28.51
C ALA A 232 -12.73 -7.09 -28.92
N ALA A 233 -11.92 -6.29 -29.61
CA ALA A 233 -12.26 -4.90 -29.95
C ALA A 233 -13.59 -4.78 -30.70
N ALA A 234 -13.89 -5.74 -31.59
CA ALA A 234 -15.15 -5.79 -32.36
C ALA A 234 -16.40 -6.01 -31.50
N HIS A 235 -16.25 -6.56 -30.28
CA HIS A 235 -17.32 -6.87 -29.36
C HIS A 235 -17.35 -5.96 -28.13
N ARG A 236 -16.50 -4.94 -28.11
CA ARG A 236 -16.29 -4.05 -26.99
C ARG A 236 -17.23 -2.83 -27.06
N VAL A 237 -18.20 -2.77 -26.16
CA VAL A 237 -19.19 -1.67 -26.10
C VAL A 237 -18.90 -0.78 -24.90
N PRO A 238 -18.62 0.54 -25.11
CA PRO A 238 -18.38 1.49 -24.02
C PRO A 238 -19.67 2.04 -23.45
N PHE A 239 -19.72 2.25 -22.12
CA PHE A 239 -20.84 2.86 -21.41
C PHE A 239 -20.38 3.96 -20.47
N SER A 240 -21.19 5.01 -20.36
CA SER A 240 -20.95 6.13 -19.43
C SER A 240 -21.58 5.93 -18.05
N SER A 241 -22.46 4.93 -17.88
CA SER A 241 -23.07 4.56 -16.59
C SER A 241 -23.62 3.14 -16.65
N LEU A 242 -23.82 2.52 -15.48
CA LEU A 242 -24.45 1.20 -15.36
C LEU A 242 -25.89 1.17 -15.85
N GLY A 243 -26.65 2.25 -15.64
CA GLY A 243 -28.02 2.33 -16.16
C GLY A 243 -28.10 2.26 -17.68
N LYS A 244 -27.08 2.75 -18.40
CA LYS A 244 -26.97 2.61 -19.86
C LYS A 244 -26.49 1.23 -20.31
N ALA A 245 -25.87 0.47 -19.42
CA ALA A 245 -25.40 -0.88 -19.68
C ALA A 245 -26.47 -1.95 -19.38
N ALA A 246 -27.49 -1.61 -18.59
CA ALA A 246 -28.55 -2.55 -18.16
C ALA A 246 -29.23 -3.35 -19.30
N PRO A 247 -29.39 -2.82 -20.54
CA PRO A 247 -29.94 -3.61 -21.64
C PRO A 247 -29.05 -4.76 -22.12
N ILE A 248 -27.77 -4.80 -21.74
CA ILE A 248 -26.81 -5.78 -22.26
C ILE A 248 -26.62 -6.97 -21.29
N GLY A 249 -26.86 -6.80 -19.97
CA GLY A 249 -26.78 -7.94 -19.06
C GLY A 249 -26.20 -7.61 -17.67
N PRO A 250 -26.01 -8.62 -16.82
CA PRO A 250 -25.55 -8.45 -15.45
C PRO A 250 -24.11 -7.94 -15.38
N ILE A 251 -23.80 -7.23 -14.30
CA ILE A 251 -22.46 -6.73 -13.98
C ILE A 251 -21.66 -7.89 -13.41
N SER A 252 -20.47 -8.17 -13.92
CA SER A 252 -19.54 -9.07 -13.24
C SER A 252 -18.84 -8.30 -12.11
N GLU A 253 -18.94 -8.82 -10.90
CA GLU A 253 -18.20 -8.37 -9.72
C GLU A 253 -16.70 -8.67 -9.80
#